data_ecba2617de6608f5432804f0788b9e51
#
_entry.id   ecba2617de6608f5432804f0788b9e51
#
_cell.length_a   1.000
_cell.length_b   1.000
_cell.length_c   1.000
_cell.angle_alpha   90.00
_cell.angle_beta   90.00
_cell.angle_gamma   90.00
#
_symmetry.space_group_name_H-M   'P 1'
#
loop_
_entity.id
_entity.type
_entity.pdbx_description
1 polymer ?
#
loop_
_entity_poly.entity_id
_entity_poly.type
_entity_poly.pdbx_seq_one_letter_code
_entity_poly.pdbx_strand_id
1 'polypeptide(L)'
;MINERIDDLMRDGLKLIQNTDIFCFGMDAVLLSTYARAGKKDRVLDMGTGNGIIPVLMQSKNPGSTYSALEIQEGSAQLARRNVELNHLEDRISVVKGDIKEASTIFGEASFNVVTSNPPYMNENHGIVNPDSAKAIARHELLCSLDDVIREASRCLKSKGKMYMVHRPNRLVDIFDTMRKYHLEPKRMRLVYPYVNKAANMVLIEAV
;
A
#
# COMPACT_ATOMS: atom_id res chain seq x y z
N MET A 1 -24.34 12.39 -9.48
CA MET A 1 -24.65 11.24 -8.60
C MET A 1 -23.31 10.73 -8.10
N ILE A 2 -23.18 10.47 -6.80
CA ILE A 2 -21.92 9.92 -6.23
C ILE A 2 -21.91 8.43 -6.60
N ASN A 3 -20.95 8.00 -7.41
CA ASN A 3 -20.80 6.60 -7.85
C ASN A 3 -20.12 5.76 -6.74
N GLU A 4 -20.72 5.72 -5.55
CA GLU A 4 -20.22 4.97 -4.42
C GLU A 4 -21.02 3.68 -4.20
N ARG A 5 -20.31 2.63 -3.80
CA ARG A 5 -20.89 1.36 -3.33
C ARG A 5 -20.19 0.91 -2.05
N ILE A 6 -20.88 0.10 -1.26
CA ILE A 6 -20.30 -0.53 -0.08
C ILE A 6 -20.08 -2.01 -0.39
N ASP A 7 -18.82 -2.44 -0.33
CA ASP A 7 -18.43 -3.83 -0.52
C ASP A 7 -18.20 -4.49 0.85
N ASP A 8 -18.73 -5.71 1.02
CA ASP A 8 -18.41 -6.57 2.15
C ASP A 8 -17.04 -7.23 1.88
N LEU A 9 -16.09 -7.08 2.80
CA LEU A 9 -14.76 -7.67 2.66
C LEU A 9 -14.71 -9.15 3.02
N MET A 10 -15.86 -9.74 3.38
CA MET A 10 -16.02 -11.16 3.77
C MET A 10 -15.01 -11.57 4.86
N ARG A 11 -14.70 -10.64 5.73
CA ARG A 11 -13.76 -10.81 6.84
C ARG A 11 -14.20 -9.98 8.04
N ASP A 12 -14.49 -10.63 9.16
CA ASP A 12 -14.78 -10.00 10.46
C ASP A 12 -15.88 -8.90 10.41
N GLY A 13 -16.80 -8.99 9.44
CA GLY A 13 -17.85 -7.99 9.21
C GLY A 13 -17.36 -6.66 8.64
N LEU A 14 -16.09 -6.58 8.22
CA LEU A 14 -15.52 -5.37 7.64
C LEU A 14 -16.15 -5.03 6.29
N LYS A 15 -16.39 -3.75 6.09
CA LYS A 15 -16.97 -3.18 4.86
C LYS A 15 -16.08 -2.09 4.31
N LEU A 16 -16.21 -1.82 3.01
CA LEU A 16 -15.44 -0.75 2.37
C LEU A 16 -16.31 0.04 1.39
N ILE A 17 -16.34 1.36 1.55
CA ILE A 17 -16.89 2.26 0.56
C ILE A 17 -15.89 2.34 -0.58
N GLN A 18 -16.36 2.10 -1.79
CA GLN A 18 -15.60 2.33 -3.02
C GLN A 18 -16.29 3.37 -3.88
N ASN A 19 -15.51 4.22 -4.51
CA ASN A 19 -15.97 5.20 -5.48
C ASN A 19 -15.40 4.83 -6.85
N THR A 20 -16.27 4.53 -7.82
CA THR A 20 -15.85 4.09 -9.17
C THR A 20 -15.24 5.21 -10.00
N ASP A 21 -15.40 6.47 -9.60
CA ASP A 21 -14.77 7.63 -10.22
C ASP A 21 -13.32 7.83 -9.73
N ILE A 22 -12.95 7.14 -8.64
CA ILE A 22 -11.60 7.08 -8.08
C ILE A 22 -11.09 5.64 -8.22
N PHE A 23 -9.82 5.42 -7.96
CA PHE A 23 -9.24 4.08 -7.99
C PHE A 23 -9.90 3.13 -6.97
N CYS A 24 -10.49 2.03 -7.48
CA CYS A 24 -10.96 0.93 -6.64
C CYS A 24 -9.79 -0.01 -6.32
N PHE A 25 -9.76 -0.57 -5.10
CA PHE A 25 -8.73 -1.54 -4.73
C PHE A 25 -8.81 -2.81 -5.60
N GLY A 26 -7.64 -3.39 -5.86
CA GLY A 26 -7.50 -4.66 -6.55
C GLY A 26 -7.11 -5.80 -5.62
N MET A 27 -6.94 -6.99 -6.21
CA MET A 27 -6.46 -8.18 -5.50
C MET A 27 -5.06 -8.01 -4.90
N ASP A 28 -4.25 -7.12 -5.47
CA ASP A 28 -2.91 -6.75 -5.00
C ASP A 28 -2.93 -6.25 -3.54
N ALA A 29 -3.82 -5.33 -3.21
CA ALA A 29 -3.96 -4.81 -1.85
C ALA A 29 -4.41 -5.90 -0.85
N VAL A 30 -5.33 -6.76 -1.27
CA VAL A 30 -5.79 -7.90 -0.45
C VAL A 30 -4.65 -8.89 -0.20
N LEU A 31 -3.90 -9.22 -1.23
CA LEU A 31 -2.75 -10.13 -1.13
C LEU A 31 -1.63 -9.53 -0.28
N LEU A 32 -1.32 -8.24 -0.45
CA LEU A 32 -0.33 -7.55 0.37
C LEU A 32 -0.74 -7.54 1.84
N SER A 33 -1.97 -7.16 2.15
CA SER A 33 -2.50 -7.16 3.54
C SER A 33 -2.43 -8.55 4.19
N THR A 34 -2.55 -9.61 3.37
CA THR A 34 -2.46 -11.00 3.83
C THR A 34 -1.02 -11.46 4.02
N TYR A 35 -0.10 -11.00 3.18
CA TYR A 35 1.32 -11.35 3.21
C TYR A 35 2.08 -10.60 4.30
N ALA A 36 1.76 -9.31 4.51
CA ALA A 36 2.36 -8.47 5.53
C ALA A 36 2.02 -8.97 6.94
N ARG A 37 2.98 -8.82 7.85
CA ARG A 37 2.86 -9.25 9.24
C ARG A 37 3.24 -8.10 10.16
N ALA A 38 2.41 -7.85 11.14
CA ALA A 38 2.71 -6.95 12.25
C ALA A 38 2.58 -7.73 13.57
N GLY A 39 3.43 -7.43 14.52
CA GLY A 39 3.36 -7.96 15.89
C GLY A 39 2.35 -7.17 16.75
N LYS A 40 2.03 -7.69 17.91
CA LYS A 40 1.25 -6.95 18.91
C LYS A 40 1.98 -5.65 19.27
N LYS A 41 1.25 -4.52 19.27
CA LYS A 41 1.77 -3.16 19.55
C LYS A 41 2.73 -2.60 18.49
N ASP A 42 2.85 -3.22 17.32
CA ASP A 42 3.61 -2.62 16.23
C ASP A 42 2.91 -1.36 15.72
N ARG A 43 3.71 -0.39 15.35
CA ARG A 43 3.27 0.76 14.56
C ARG A 43 3.50 0.47 13.09
N VAL A 44 2.45 0.56 12.30
CA VAL A 44 2.45 0.26 10.87
C VAL A 44 2.19 1.55 10.09
N LEU A 45 2.95 1.81 9.04
CA LEU A 45 2.70 2.87 8.08
C LEU A 45 2.30 2.24 6.74
N ASP A 46 1.17 2.66 6.18
CA ASP A 46 0.76 2.33 4.82
C ASP A 46 0.96 3.55 3.91
N MET A 47 1.92 3.44 2.98
CA MET A 47 2.31 4.51 2.07
C MET A 47 1.53 4.44 0.77
N GLY A 48 0.74 5.48 0.46
CA GLY A 48 -0.18 5.51 -0.68
C GLY A 48 -1.41 4.64 -0.41
N THR A 49 -2.08 4.91 0.71
CA THR A 49 -3.14 4.03 1.22
C THR A 49 -4.40 3.96 0.36
N GLY A 50 -4.58 4.93 -0.57
CA GLY A 50 -5.78 5.02 -1.36
C GLY A 50 -7.03 5.16 -0.50
N ASN A 51 -7.95 4.22 -0.62
CA ASN A 51 -9.18 4.15 0.17
C ASN A 51 -9.02 3.48 1.56
N GLY A 52 -7.80 3.15 1.97
CA GLY A 52 -7.52 2.59 3.30
C GLY A 52 -7.70 1.08 3.43
N ILE A 53 -7.83 0.34 2.35
CA ILE A 53 -8.09 -1.12 2.36
C ILE A 53 -7.01 -1.91 3.09
N ILE A 54 -5.71 -1.59 2.89
CA ILE A 54 -4.61 -2.36 3.48
C ILE A 54 -4.63 -2.26 5.02
N PRO A 55 -4.63 -1.07 5.64
CA PRO A 55 -4.70 -0.98 7.10
C PRO A 55 -5.99 -1.57 7.68
N VAL A 56 -7.15 -1.41 7.03
CA VAL A 56 -8.42 -2.01 7.46
C VAL A 56 -8.31 -3.54 7.50
N LEU A 57 -7.79 -4.16 6.44
CA LEU A 57 -7.60 -5.62 6.41
C LEU A 57 -6.52 -6.13 7.36
N MET A 58 -5.43 -5.37 7.51
CA MET A 58 -4.33 -5.76 8.42
C MET A 58 -4.75 -5.67 9.87
N GLN A 59 -5.56 -4.68 10.24
CA GLN A 59 -6.03 -4.49 11.62
C GLN A 59 -6.82 -5.71 12.12
N SER A 60 -7.65 -6.33 11.29
CA SER A 60 -8.40 -7.54 11.68
C SER A 60 -7.48 -8.71 12.05
N LYS A 61 -6.32 -8.82 11.41
CA LYS A 61 -5.33 -9.86 11.69
C LYS A 61 -4.45 -9.55 12.90
N ASN A 62 -4.24 -8.27 13.19
CA ASN A 62 -3.29 -7.78 14.18
C ASN A 62 -3.96 -6.70 15.07
N PRO A 63 -4.95 -7.07 15.88
CA PRO A 63 -5.80 -6.10 16.60
C PRO A 63 -5.05 -5.29 17.69
N GLY A 64 -3.81 -5.63 17.98
CA GLY A 64 -2.97 -4.90 18.94
C GLY A 64 -2.09 -3.82 18.32
N SER A 65 -2.01 -3.74 16.98
CA SER A 65 -1.19 -2.77 16.27
C SER A 65 -1.96 -1.45 16.04
N THR A 66 -1.20 -0.38 15.75
CA THR A 66 -1.74 0.91 15.29
C THR A 66 -1.25 1.20 13.88
N TYR A 67 -2.06 1.89 13.10
CA TYR A 67 -1.81 2.13 11.68
C TYR A 67 -1.85 3.62 11.38
N SER A 68 -0.86 4.09 10.62
CA SER A 68 -0.87 5.39 9.97
C SER A 68 -1.04 5.16 8.47
N ALA A 69 -2.03 5.78 7.86
CA ALA A 69 -2.36 5.66 6.44
C ALA A 69 -2.07 6.98 5.75
N LEU A 70 -1.05 7.02 4.87
CA LEU A 70 -0.61 8.24 4.18
C LEU A 70 -1.15 8.26 2.76
N GLU A 71 -1.81 9.36 2.38
CA GLU A 71 -2.38 9.53 1.04
C GLU A 71 -2.25 10.99 0.59
N ILE A 72 -1.77 11.19 -0.64
CA ILE A 72 -1.56 12.53 -1.19
C ILE A 72 -2.85 13.15 -1.74
N GLN A 73 -3.76 12.32 -2.27
CA GLN A 73 -5.00 12.78 -2.87
C GLN A 73 -6.06 13.03 -1.81
N GLU A 74 -6.59 14.26 -1.74
CA GLU A 74 -7.62 14.63 -0.78
C GLU A 74 -8.86 13.74 -0.84
N GLY A 75 -9.38 13.48 -2.04
CA GLY A 75 -10.57 12.64 -2.21
C GLY A 75 -10.37 11.21 -1.72
N SER A 76 -9.21 10.61 -1.99
CA SER A 76 -8.86 9.27 -1.51
C SER A 76 -8.65 9.26 0.00
N ALA A 77 -7.97 10.28 0.56
CA ALA A 77 -7.79 10.40 2.00
C ALA A 77 -9.12 10.58 2.76
N GLN A 78 -10.05 11.36 2.21
CA GLN A 78 -11.41 11.49 2.78
C GLN A 78 -12.17 10.16 2.72
N LEU A 79 -12.07 9.43 1.59
CA LEU A 79 -12.69 8.12 1.47
C LEU A 79 -12.09 7.12 2.46
N ALA A 80 -10.77 7.13 2.66
CA ALA A 80 -10.09 6.30 3.65
C ALA A 80 -10.58 6.62 5.08
N ARG A 81 -10.75 7.89 5.46
CA ARG A 81 -11.30 8.26 6.78
C ARG A 81 -12.71 7.71 6.97
N ARG A 82 -13.57 7.86 5.97
CA ARG A 82 -14.95 7.30 6.02
C ARG A 82 -14.93 5.77 6.11
N ASN A 83 -13.97 5.09 5.50
CA ASN A 83 -13.81 3.65 5.63
C ASN A 83 -13.33 3.22 7.02
N VAL A 84 -12.48 4.02 7.64
CA VAL A 84 -12.08 3.82 9.04
C VAL A 84 -13.28 3.99 9.98
N GLU A 85 -14.07 5.06 9.81
CA GLU A 85 -15.29 5.33 10.58
C GLU A 85 -16.35 4.25 10.38
N LEU A 86 -16.60 3.81 9.14
CA LEU A 86 -17.56 2.76 8.81
C LEU A 86 -17.29 1.45 9.57
N ASN A 87 -16.03 1.18 9.89
CA ASN A 87 -15.59 -0.03 10.58
C ASN A 87 -15.26 0.20 12.06
N HIS A 88 -15.50 1.40 12.62
CA HIS A 88 -15.21 1.77 14.02
C HIS A 88 -13.74 1.54 14.39
N LEU A 89 -12.81 1.99 13.51
CA LEU A 89 -11.37 1.76 13.65
C LEU A 89 -10.56 3.04 13.94
N GLU A 90 -11.22 4.14 14.32
CA GLU A 90 -10.61 5.47 14.54
C GLU A 90 -9.53 5.44 15.63
N ASP A 91 -9.70 4.60 16.64
CA ASP A 91 -8.70 4.39 17.70
C ASP A 91 -7.47 3.61 17.24
N ARG A 92 -7.51 3.02 16.04
CA ARG A 92 -6.46 2.14 15.52
C ARG A 92 -5.81 2.65 14.25
N ILE A 93 -6.55 3.35 13.41
CA ILE A 93 -6.11 3.78 12.09
C ILE A 93 -6.26 5.29 11.98
N SER A 94 -5.13 5.98 11.81
CA SER A 94 -5.08 7.43 11.57
C SER A 94 -4.77 7.68 10.10
N VAL A 95 -5.63 8.43 9.40
CA VAL A 95 -5.43 8.80 7.99
C VAL A 95 -4.86 10.21 7.91
N VAL A 96 -3.68 10.32 7.33
CA VAL A 96 -2.94 11.57 7.16
C VAL A 96 -2.85 11.90 5.66
N LYS A 97 -3.23 13.13 5.30
CA LYS A 97 -2.96 13.64 3.96
C LYS A 97 -1.53 14.14 3.88
N GLY A 98 -0.76 13.64 2.93
CA GLY A 98 0.63 14.06 2.73
C GLY A 98 1.31 13.33 1.58
N ASP A 99 2.48 13.85 1.19
CA ASP A 99 3.33 13.24 0.16
C ASP A 99 4.22 12.16 0.78
N ILE A 100 4.34 11.01 0.11
CA ILE A 100 5.25 9.94 0.50
C ILE A 100 6.69 10.47 0.61
N LYS A 101 7.11 11.39 -0.24
CA LYS A 101 8.45 12.01 -0.22
C LYS A 101 8.76 12.75 1.08
N GLU A 102 7.74 13.08 1.86
CA GLU A 102 7.85 13.77 3.14
C GLU A 102 7.50 12.86 4.33
N ALA A 103 7.33 11.54 4.11
CA ALA A 103 6.84 10.62 5.14
C ALA A 103 7.69 10.65 6.41
N SER A 104 9.02 10.66 6.29
CA SER A 104 9.93 10.73 7.44
C SER A 104 9.87 12.09 8.17
N THR A 105 9.52 13.17 7.48
CA THR A 105 9.27 14.48 8.08
C THR A 105 7.93 14.52 8.83
N ILE A 106 6.89 13.94 8.23
CA ILE A 106 5.53 13.91 8.79
C ILE A 106 5.46 13.04 10.05
N PHE A 107 6.08 11.86 10.03
CA PHE A 107 5.92 10.87 11.09
C PHE A 107 7.14 10.70 11.98
N GLY A 108 8.27 11.28 11.61
CA GLY A 108 9.58 11.08 12.25
C GLY A 108 10.32 9.85 11.73
N GLU A 109 11.65 9.94 11.72
CA GLU A 109 12.52 8.82 11.38
C GLU A 109 12.43 7.71 12.43
N ALA A 110 12.69 6.47 12.03
CA ALA A 110 12.69 5.29 12.90
C ALA A 110 11.43 5.16 13.77
N SER A 111 10.26 5.52 13.22
CA SER A 111 9.00 5.58 13.97
C SER A 111 8.15 4.32 13.85
N PHE A 112 8.37 3.50 12.82
CA PHE A 112 7.51 2.35 12.50
C PHE A 112 8.24 1.02 12.58
N ASN A 113 7.50 -0.01 12.97
CA ASN A 113 7.97 -1.40 12.96
C ASN A 113 7.74 -2.05 11.58
N VAL A 114 6.70 -1.62 10.90
CA VAL A 114 6.29 -2.13 9.59
C VAL A 114 5.91 -0.97 8.69
N VAL A 115 6.34 -1.06 7.42
CA VAL A 115 5.86 -0.21 6.33
C VAL A 115 5.24 -1.09 5.26
N THR A 116 4.07 -0.73 4.76
CA THR A 116 3.43 -1.35 3.58
C THR A 116 3.33 -0.34 2.46
N SER A 117 3.44 -0.80 1.21
CA SER A 117 3.15 0.02 0.05
C SER A 117 2.67 -0.83 -1.13
N ASN A 118 1.59 -0.38 -1.74
CA ASN A 118 1.11 -0.82 -3.04
C ASN A 118 1.23 0.37 -4.01
N PRO A 119 2.45 0.71 -4.47
CA PRO A 119 2.65 1.88 -5.29
C PRO A 119 2.02 1.70 -6.65
N PRO A 120 1.59 2.77 -7.32
CA PRO A 120 1.16 2.69 -8.70
C PRO A 120 2.32 2.17 -9.57
N TYR A 121 2.03 1.21 -10.43
CA TYR A 121 3.03 0.65 -11.35
C TYR A 121 2.55 0.76 -12.80
N MET A 122 3.40 1.33 -13.66
CA MET A 122 3.09 1.40 -15.09
C MET A 122 3.08 0.01 -15.70
N ASN A 123 2.02 -0.29 -16.46
CA ASN A 123 2.00 -1.44 -17.35
C ASN A 123 2.72 -1.05 -18.66
N GLU A 124 4.00 -1.36 -18.78
CA GLU A 124 4.77 -1.11 -19.99
C GLU A 124 4.26 -1.89 -21.23
N ASN A 125 3.30 -2.81 -21.07
CA ASN A 125 2.93 -3.77 -22.11
C ASN A 125 1.43 -4.04 -22.31
N HIS A 126 0.55 -3.07 -22.12
CA HIS A 126 -0.83 -3.26 -22.58
C HIS A 126 -1.23 -2.21 -23.62
N GLY A 127 -1.22 -2.66 -24.88
CA GLY A 127 -1.92 -1.96 -25.96
C GLY A 127 -3.38 -1.72 -25.56
N ILE A 128 -3.85 -0.48 -25.80
CA ILE A 128 -5.23 -0.02 -25.56
C ILE A 128 -5.61 -0.03 -24.07
N VAL A 129 -4.88 0.71 -23.25
CA VAL A 129 -5.38 1.19 -21.96
C VAL A 129 -6.16 2.47 -22.25
N ASN A 130 -7.35 2.60 -21.65
CA ASN A 130 -8.12 3.84 -21.70
C ASN A 130 -7.15 5.03 -21.43
N PRO A 131 -7.05 6.01 -22.36
CA PRO A 131 -6.07 7.11 -22.26
C PRO A 131 -6.14 7.88 -20.95
N ASP A 132 -7.30 7.91 -20.31
CA ASP A 132 -7.49 8.60 -19.03
C ASP A 132 -6.91 7.82 -17.85
N SER A 133 -6.95 6.49 -17.86
CA SER A 133 -6.32 5.67 -16.84
C SER A 133 -4.79 5.67 -16.97
N ALA A 134 -4.26 5.64 -18.20
CA ALA A 134 -2.83 5.74 -18.45
C ALA A 134 -2.27 7.10 -18.02
N LYS A 135 -3.00 8.19 -18.25
CA LYS A 135 -2.63 9.54 -17.79
C LYS A 135 -2.69 9.65 -16.26
N ALA A 136 -3.65 9.01 -15.61
CA ALA A 136 -3.74 8.99 -14.16
C ALA A 136 -2.54 8.24 -13.55
N ILE A 137 -2.22 7.05 -14.06
CA ILE A 137 -1.07 6.24 -13.63
C ILE A 137 0.24 6.99 -13.86
N ALA A 138 0.43 7.57 -15.05
CA ALA A 138 1.63 8.37 -15.37
C ALA A 138 1.78 9.61 -14.46
N ARG A 139 0.68 10.27 -14.11
CA ARG A 139 0.71 11.37 -13.13
C ARG A 139 1.14 10.89 -11.74
N HIS A 140 0.73 9.70 -11.32
CA HIS A 140 1.10 9.13 -10.03
C HIS A 140 2.58 8.74 -9.96
N GLU A 141 3.16 8.15 -11.01
CA GLU A 141 4.60 7.87 -11.07
C GLU A 141 5.45 9.14 -11.20
N LEU A 142 4.94 10.19 -11.87
CA LEU A 142 5.56 11.51 -11.87
C LEU A 142 5.56 12.16 -10.47
N LEU A 143 4.59 11.81 -9.62
CA LEU A 143 4.49 12.35 -8.26
C LEU A 143 5.37 11.59 -7.27
N CYS A 144 5.59 10.26 -7.44
CA CYS A 144 6.36 9.45 -6.50
C CYS A 144 7.02 8.28 -7.22
N SER A 145 8.34 8.26 -7.27
CA SER A 145 9.13 7.18 -7.87
C SER A 145 9.28 5.98 -6.92
N LEU A 146 9.68 4.82 -7.47
CA LEU A 146 10.08 3.66 -6.67
C LEU A 146 11.20 4.02 -5.68
N ASP A 147 12.16 4.84 -6.10
CA ASP A 147 13.26 5.34 -5.27
C ASP A 147 12.74 6.14 -4.07
N ASP A 148 11.77 7.03 -4.28
CA ASP A 148 11.15 7.82 -3.21
C ASP A 148 10.45 6.93 -2.17
N VAL A 149 9.65 5.97 -2.64
CA VAL A 149 8.92 5.04 -1.76
C VAL A 149 9.88 4.25 -0.87
N ILE A 150 10.91 3.65 -1.47
CA ILE A 150 11.85 2.79 -0.73
C ILE A 150 12.75 3.62 0.19
N ARG A 151 13.21 4.79 -0.26
CA ARG A 151 13.98 5.73 0.56
C ARG A 151 13.22 6.14 1.82
N GLU A 152 12.01 6.62 1.65
CA GLU A 152 11.21 7.08 2.79
C GLU A 152 10.75 5.92 3.69
N ALA A 153 10.45 4.74 3.12
CA ALA A 153 10.19 3.55 3.91
C ALA A 153 11.37 3.19 4.81
N SER A 154 12.61 3.20 4.26
CA SER A 154 13.82 2.94 5.03
C SER A 154 14.01 3.94 6.17
N ARG A 155 13.80 5.24 5.91
CA ARG A 155 13.92 6.30 6.94
C ARG A 155 12.87 6.18 8.04
N CYS A 156 11.64 5.83 7.68
CA CYS A 156 10.54 5.65 8.62
C CYS A 156 10.68 4.39 9.49
N LEU A 157 11.39 3.37 8.99
CA LEU A 157 11.53 2.09 9.69
C LEU A 157 12.52 2.17 10.86
N LYS A 158 12.14 1.54 11.98
CA LYS A 158 13.05 1.25 13.08
C LYS A 158 14.09 0.22 12.67
N SER A 159 15.19 0.14 13.44
CA SER A 159 16.14 -0.99 13.31
C SER A 159 15.39 -2.33 13.35
N LYS A 160 15.67 -3.22 12.39
CA LYS A 160 14.98 -4.51 12.18
C LYS A 160 13.49 -4.37 11.82
N GLY A 161 13.03 -3.18 11.49
CA GLY A 161 11.69 -2.97 10.94
C GLY A 161 11.56 -3.63 9.56
N LYS A 162 10.34 -3.82 9.11
CA LYS A 162 10.04 -4.57 7.88
C LYS A 162 9.28 -3.74 6.88
N MET A 163 9.73 -3.76 5.64
CA MET A 163 8.96 -3.26 4.51
C MET A 163 8.27 -4.41 3.80
N TYR A 164 6.99 -4.22 3.47
CA TYR A 164 6.23 -5.10 2.60
C TYR A 164 5.73 -4.32 1.38
N MET A 165 5.96 -4.87 0.21
CA MET A 165 5.57 -4.24 -1.06
C MET A 165 4.94 -5.27 -1.97
N VAL A 166 3.93 -4.87 -2.73
CA VAL A 166 3.46 -5.59 -3.92
C VAL A 166 3.86 -4.83 -5.17
N HIS A 167 4.32 -5.53 -6.19
CA HIS A 167 4.74 -4.92 -7.45
C HIS A 167 4.65 -5.92 -8.62
N ARG A 168 5.02 -5.46 -9.82
CA ARG A 168 5.15 -6.31 -11.01
C ARG A 168 6.49 -7.06 -11.02
N PRO A 169 6.52 -8.36 -11.41
CA PRO A 169 7.75 -9.16 -11.41
C PRO A 169 8.85 -8.64 -12.35
N ASN A 170 8.51 -7.97 -13.44
CA ASN A 170 9.48 -7.38 -14.39
C ASN A 170 10.32 -6.26 -13.76
N ARG A 171 9.88 -5.70 -12.62
CA ARG A 171 10.63 -4.67 -11.88
C ARG A 171 11.48 -5.23 -10.72
N LEU A 172 11.60 -6.57 -10.58
CA LEU A 172 12.28 -7.19 -9.44
C LEU A 172 13.73 -6.71 -9.28
N VAL A 173 14.47 -6.61 -10.37
CA VAL A 173 15.88 -6.15 -10.33
C VAL A 173 15.97 -4.74 -9.81
N ASP A 174 15.19 -3.82 -10.38
CA ASP A 174 15.15 -2.41 -9.94
C ASP A 174 14.75 -2.29 -8.47
N ILE A 175 13.76 -3.08 -8.04
CA ILE A 175 13.27 -3.07 -6.66
C ILE A 175 14.37 -3.54 -5.71
N PHE A 176 15.06 -4.63 -6.00
CA PHE A 176 16.10 -5.18 -5.14
C PHE A 176 17.32 -4.27 -5.08
N ASP A 177 17.74 -3.70 -6.21
CA ASP A 177 18.84 -2.75 -6.24
C ASP A 177 18.50 -1.48 -5.44
N THR A 178 17.28 -0.96 -5.61
CA THR A 178 16.82 0.21 -4.85
C THR A 178 16.68 -0.10 -3.35
N MET A 179 16.14 -1.27 -2.97
CA MET A 179 16.06 -1.68 -1.57
C MET A 179 17.45 -1.74 -0.93
N ARG A 180 18.43 -2.37 -1.58
CA ARG A 180 19.81 -2.46 -1.08
C ARG A 180 20.51 -1.11 -1.01
N LYS A 181 20.26 -0.22 -1.98
CA LYS A 181 20.74 1.17 -1.96
C LYS A 181 20.35 1.90 -0.67
N TYR A 182 19.16 1.60 -0.15
CA TYR A 182 18.63 2.19 1.09
C TYR A 182 18.70 1.26 2.31
N HIS A 183 19.59 0.28 2.30
CA HIS A 183 19.86 -0.64 3.42
C HIS A 183 18.67 -1.50 3.83
N LEU A 184 17.73 -1.74 2.92
CA LEU A 184 16.64 -2.71 3.07
C LEU A 184 17.02 -3.99 2.31
N GLU A 185 17.32 -5.05 3.04
CA GLU A 185 17.69 -6.34 2.43
C GLU A 185 16.44 -7.18 2.15
N PRO A 186 16.13 -7.51 0.88
CA PRO A 186 15.04 -8.43 0.55
C PRO A 186 15.26 -9.81 1.20
N LYS A 187 14.30 -10.27 2.00
CA LYS A 187 14.43 -11.54 2.74
C LYS A 187 13.47 -12.62 2.25
N ARG A 188 12.32 -12.21 1.76
CA ARG A 188 11.29 -13.14 1.32
C ARG A 188 10.50 -12.54 0.17
N MET A 189 10.20 -13.34 -0.83
CA MET A 189 9.26 -12.95 -1.89
C MET A 189 8.26 -14.07 -2.17
N ARG A 190 7.13 -13.70 -2.77
CA ARG A 190 6.12 -14.63 -3.28
C ARG A 190 5.65 -14.15 -4.65
N LEU A 191 5.82 -14.98 -5.66
CA LEU A 191 5.23 -14.77 -6.98
C LEU A 191 3.75 -15.17 -6.95
N VAL A 192 2.92 -14.38 -7.61
CA VAL A 192 1.49 -14.63 -7.75
C VAL A 192 1.17 -14.89 -9.21
N TYR A 193 0.54 -16.01 -9.47
CA TYR A 193 0.18 -16.47 -10.80
C TYR A 193 -1.34 -16.35 -10.97
N PRO A 194 -1.86 -15.68 -12.02
CA PRO A 194 -3.28 -15.60 -12.26
C PRO A 194 -3.89 -16.96 -12.63
N TYR A 195 -3.08 -17.81 -13.28
CA TYR A 195 -3.43 -19.17 -13.65
C TYR A 195 -2.17 -20.03 -13.64
N VAL A 196 -2.32 -21.36 -13.49
CA VAL A 196 -1.22 -22.34 -13.38
C VAL A 196 -0.26 -22.29 -14.59
N ASN A 197 -0.80 -21.99 -15.77
CA ASN A 197 -0.05 -21.98 -17.04
C ASN A 197 0.30 -20.57 -17.54
N LYS A 198 0.16 -19.55 -16.71
CA LYS A 198 0.51 -18.15 -17.05
C LYS A 198 1.74 -17.71 -16.26
N ALA A 199 2.44 -16.71 -16.77
CA ALA A 199 3.51 -16.07 -16.02
C ALA A 199 2.95 -15.35 -14.78
N ALA A 200 3.80 -15.21 -13.74
CA ALA A 200 3.45 -14.41 -12.57
C ALA A 200 3.17 -12.97 -12.99
N ASN A 201 2.10 -12.41 -12.46
CA ASN A 201 1.69 -11.02 -12.75
C ASN A 201 1.89 -10.07 -11.57
N MET A 202 2.16 -10.60 -10.38
CA MET A 202 2.49 -9.84 -9.18
C MET A 202 3.59 -10.53 -8.38
N VAL A 203 4.32 -9.73 -7.61
CA VAL A 203 5.27 -10.21 -6.60
C VAL A 203 5.02 -9.48 -5.29
N LEU A 204 5.00 -10.24 -4.21
CA LEU A 204 4.98 -9.73 -2.84
C LEU A 204 6.39 -9.85 -2.28
N ILE A 205 6.91 -8.78 -1.69
CA ILE A 205 8.29 -8.70 -1.20
C ILE A 205 8.28 -8.30 0.27
N GLU A 206 9.11 -8.95 1.07
CA GLU A 206 9.48 -8.55 2.44
C GLU A 206 10.96 -8.21 2.46
N ALA A 207 11.31 -7.02 2.93
CA ALA A 207 12.67 -6.56 3.17
C ALA A 207 12.84 -6.10 4.62
N VAL A 208 14.10 -6.17 5.12
CA VAL A 208 14.46 -5.81 6.51
C VAL A 208 15.71 -4.94 6.48
#